data_84e11ef949932ad239c5f9051948a2e2
#
_entry.id   84e11ef949932ad239c5f9051948a2e2
#
_cell.length_a   1.000
_cell.length_b   1.000
_cell.length_c   1.000
_cell.angle_alpha   90.00
_cell.angle_beta   90.00
_cell.angle_gamma   90.00
#
_symmetry.space_group_name_H-M   'P 1'
#
loop_
_entity.id
_entity.type
_entity.pdbx_description
1 polymer ?
#
loop_
_entity_poly.entity_id
_entity_poly.type
_entity_poly.pdbx_seq_one_letter_code
_entity_poly.pdbx_strand_id
1 'polypeptide(L)'
;MSDQPMIEITLDGAPRTIEAGITGALLLQDAVKKDGVVAMRVNGEPWDLERQVPAGAVVEPITLSSEDGLNILRHSATHVMAVQEMFPDVNLGIGPFITDGFYYDFGAIDAVTPEMLREIEKRMKRIVKEGQRFVRRDITEDQGREELADQPYKLELITTKGAGAEGASVEVGAGGLTMYDNVRRDGTVAWTDLCRGPHLPSTRLIGQGFALTKSSSAYWKGDQSGDSLQRIYGTAWATNDDLKAYQTRLAEAAKRDHRKLGAELDLYSFPEEIGPGLVVFHPKGAMLRHQIEQYVVDRHQDYG
;
A
#
# COMPACT_ATOMS: atom_id res chain seq x y z
N MET A 1 -16.23 20.02 -34.64
CA MET A 1 -15.66 18.66 -34.68
C MET A 1 -14.19 18.85 -34.46
N SER A 2 -13.62 18.38 -33.37
CA SER A 2 -12.19 18.48 -33.10
C SER A 2 -11.43 17.62 -34.10
N ASP A 3 -10.53 18.23 -34.82
CA ASP A 3 -9.70 17.62 -35.87
C ASP A 3 -8.50 16.89 -35.20
N GLN A 4 -8.80 16.07 -34.17
CA GLN A 4 -7.76 15.31 -33.48
C GLN A 4 -7.41 14.08 -34.32
N PRO A 5 -6.11 13.78 -34.49
CA PRO A 5 -5.69 12.62 -35.25
C PRO A 5 -6.18 11.32 -34.56
N MET A 6 -6.52 10.33 -35.38
CA MET A 6 -6.86 8.99 -34.89
C MET A 6 -5.60 8.17 -34.67
N ILE A 7 -5.56 7.41 -33.60
CA ILE A 7 -4.46 6.49 -33.26
C ILE A 7 -4.99 5.07 -33.07
N GLU A 8 -4.16 4.09 -33.34
CA GLU A 8 -4.48 2.68 -33.09
C GLU A 8 -3.90 2.24 -31.75
N ILE A 9 -4.66 1.41 -31.04
CA ILE A 9 -4.29 0.76 -29.78
C ILE A 9 -4.81 -0.68 -29.77
N THR A 10 -4.35 -1.49 -28.82
CA THR A 10 -4.98 -2.75 -28.45
C THR A 10 -5.68 -2.60 -27.12
N LEU A 11 -6.99 -2.77 -27.08
CA LEU A 11 -7.79 -2.71 -25.85
C LEU A 11 -8.32 -4.10 -25.52
N ASP A 12 -7.91 -4.63 -24.39
CA ASP A 12 -8.31 -5.96 -23.89
C ASP A 12 -8.14 -7.06 -24.98
N GLY A 13 -6.96 -7.05 -25.63
CA GLY A 13 -6.59 -7.97 -26.70
C GLY A 13 -7.20 -7.67 -28.08
N ALA A 14 -8.08 -6.68 -28.23
CA ALA A 14 -8.72 -6.32 -29.48
C ALA A 14 -8.19 -4.98 -30.05
N PRO A 15 -7.94 -4.87 -31.38
CA PRO A 15 -7.53 -3.61 -32.00
C PRO A 15 -8.67 -2.59 -31.91
N ARG A 16 -8.31 -1.34 -31.62
CA ARG A 16 -9.22 -0.20 -31.51
C ARG A 16 -8.60 1.05 -32.11
N THR A 17 -9.41 1.84 -32.81
CA THR A 17 -9.02 3.18 -33.28
C THR A 17 -9.70 4.21 -32.36
N ILE A 18 -8.93 5.12 -31.78
CA ILE A 18 -9.38 6.14 -30.82
C ILE A 18 -8.85 7.51 -31.21
N GLU A 19 -9.44 8.59 -30.67
CA GLU A 19 -8.89 9.94 -30.82
C GLU A 19 -7.60 10.08 -30.01
N ALA A 20 -6.58 10.72 -30.59
CA ALA A 20 -5.35 11.03 -29.86
C ALA A 20 -5.63 11.97 -28.67
N GLY A 21 -4.95 11.71 -27.55
CA GLY A 21 -5.15 12.51 -26.34
C GLY A 21 -6.31 12.05 -25.46
N ILE A 22 -7.07 11.01 -25.86
CA ILE A 22 -8.09 10.43 -24.98
C ILE A 22 -7.46 9.88 -23.70
N THR A 23 -8.07 10.12 -22.56
CA THR A 23 -7.63 9.54 -21.29
C THR A 23 -8.21 8.16 -21.07
N GLY A 24 -7.56 7.36 -20.20
CA GLY A 24 -8.09 6.07 -19.77
C GLY A 24 -9.51 6.17 -19.20
N ALA A 25 -9.81 7.25 -18.47
CA ALA A 25 -11.13 7.49 -17.89
C ALA A 25 -12.23 7.60 -18.96
N LEU A 26 -11.94 8.27 -20.06
CA LEU A 26 -12.89 8.37 -21.19
C LEU A 26 -12.93 7.09 -22.00
N LEU A 27 -11.77 6.48 -22.28
CA LEU A 27 -11.67 5.23 -23.02
C LEU A 27 -12.42 4.08 -22.33
N LEU A 28 -12.30 3.98 -21.00
CA LEU A 28 -12.86 2.91 -20.20
C LEU A 28 -14.14 3.31 -19.44
N GLN A 29 -14.80 4.41 -19.82
CA GLN A 29 -15.93 5.00 -19.07
C GLN A 29 -17.06 4.02 -18.74
N ASP A 30 -17.35 3.08 -19.63
CA ASP A 30 -18.40 2.07 -19.41
C ASP A 30 -17.94 1.02 -18.40
N ALA A 31 -16.70 0.56 -18.48
CA ALA A 31 -16.10 -0.38 -17.53
C ALA A 31 -15.91 0.26 -16.14
N VAL A 32 -15.57 1.54 -16.05
CA VAL A 32 -15.55 2.31 -14.79
C VAL A 32 -16.91 2.27 -14.11
N LYS A 33 -18.00 2.46 -14.87
CA LYS A 33 -19.37 2.51 -14.32
C LYS A 33 -19.93 1.13 -13.97
N LYS A 34 -19.64 0.10 -14.77
CA LYS A 34 -20.26 -1.23 -14.67
C LYS A 34 -19.42 -2.22 -13.88
N ASP A 35 -18.09 -2.19 -14.09
CA ASP A 35 -17.18 -3.24 -13.65
C ASP A 35 -16.23 -2.77 -12.53
N GLY A 36 -16.34 -1.51 -12.10
CA GLY A 36 -15.51 -0.96 -11.01
C GLY A 36 -14.04 -0.82 -11.40
N VAL A 37 -13.75 -0.46 -12.65
CA VAL A 37 -12.40 -0.15 -13.12
C VAL A 37 -11.90 1.12 -12.46
N VAL A 38 -10.70 1.07 -11.88
CA VAL A 38 -10.09 2.15 -11.10
C VAL A 38 -8.76 2.65 -11.66
N ALA A 39 -8.14 1.87 -12.53
CA ALA A 39 -6.89 2.17 -13.20
C ALA A 39 -6.82 1.42 -14.53
N MET A 40 -5.77 1.61 -15.30
CA MET A 40 -5.50 0.85 -16.52
C MET A 40 -4.05 0.32 -16.50
N ARG A 41 -3.83 -0.81 -17.15
CA ARG A 41 -2.48 -1.29 -17.46
C ARG A 41 -2.14 -0.82 -18.87
N VAL A 42 -1.00 -0.16 -19.03
CA VAL A 42 -0.50 0.30 -20.34
C VAL A 42 0.85 -0.35 -20.60
N ASN A 43 0.92 -1.18 -21.63
CA ASN A 43 2.12 -1.95 -21.98
C ASN A 43 2.71 -2.74 -20.78
N GLY A 44 1.84 -3.32 -19.95
CA GLY A 44 2.22 -4.09 -18.76
C GLY A 44 2.35 -3.29 -17.47
N GLU A 45 2.39 -1.95 -17.51
CA GLU A 45 2.56 -1.10 -16.34
C GLU A 45 1.22 -0.48 -15.88
N PRO A 46 0.93 -0.43 -14.57
CA PRO A 46 -0.29 0.19 -14.06
C PRO A 46 -0.21 1.72 -14.13
N TRP A 47 -1.27 2.34 -14.67
CA TRP A 47 -1.40 3.78 -14.88
C TRP A 47 -2.71 4.31 -14.31
N ASP A 48 -2.69 5.61 -13.92
CA ASP A 48 -3.91 6.34 -13.57
C ASP A 48 -4.85 6.46 -14.77
N LEU A 49 -6.15 6.45 -14.52
CA LEU A 49 -7.16 6.65 -15.56
C LEU A 49 -7.11 8.05 -16.21
N GLU A 50 -6.61 9.06 -15.52
CA GLU A 50 -6.52 10.43 -16.04
C GLU A 50 -5.38 10.62 -17.05
N ARG A 51 -4.47 9.65 -17.20
CA ARG A 51 -3.38 9.73 -18.18
C ARG A 51 -3.90 9.47 -19.59
N GLN A 52 -3.32 10.20 -20.56
CA GLN A 52 -3.61 10.00 -21.96
C GLN A 52 -3.00 8.71 -22.49
N VAL A 53 -3.75 7.99 -23.30
CA VAL A 53 -3.33 6.72 -23.90
C VAL A 53 -2.44 6.98 -25.12
N PRO A 54 -1.20 6.47 -25.15
CA PRO A 54 -0.30 6.68 -26.29
C PRO A 54 -0.68 5.78 -27.49
N ALA A 55 -0.29 6.22 -28.69
CA ALA A 55 -0.44 5.42 -29.91
C ALA A 55 0.31 4.08 -29.81
N GLY A 56 -0.30 3.01 -30.31
CA GLY A 56 0.27 1.66 -30.28
C GLY A 56 0.24 0.96 -28.92
N ALA A 57 -0.36 1.58 -27.91
CA ALA A 57 -0.43 1.00 -26.58
C ALA A 57 -1.30 -0.26 -26.49
N VAL A 58 -0.88 -1.21 -25.68
CA VAL A 58 -1.72 -2.31 -25.18
C VAL A 58 -2.33 -1.84 -23.87
N VAL A 59 -3.66 -1.76 -23.80
CA VAL A 59 -4.42 -1.26 -22.67
C VAL A 59 -5.32 -2.35 -22.11
N GLU A 60 -5.24 -2.57 -20.80
CA GLU A 60 -6.10 -3.49 -20.06
C GLU A 60 -6.74 -2.78 -18.87
N PRO A 61 -8.02 -3.00 -18.57
CA PRO A 61 -8.66 -2.41 -17.40
C PRO A 61 -8.18 -3.07 -16.10
N ILE A 62 -8.00 -2.27 -15.05
CA ILE A 62 -7.70 -2.74 -13.69
C ILE A 62 -8.91 -2.46 -12.81
N THR A 63 -9.56 -3.53 -12.33
CA THR A 63 -10.70 -3.44 -11.40
C THR A 63 -10.21 -3.34 -9.95
N LEU A 64 -11.02 -2.73 -9.08
CA LEU A 64 -10.68 -2.55 -7.67
C LEU A 64 -10.41 -3.87 -6.93
N SER A 65 -11.09 -4.95 -7.31
CA SER A 65 -10.97 -6.26 -6.68
C SER A 65 -9.80 -7.12 -7.19
N SER A 66 -9.13 -6.69 -8.27
CA SER A 66 -7.93 -7.36 -8.77
C SER A 66 -6.74 -7.13 -7.82
N GLU A 67 -5.69 -7.93 -7.94
CA GLU A 67 -4.46 -7.77 -7.15
C GLU A 67 -3.86 -6.36 -7.31
N ASP A 68 -3.71 -5.89 -8.55
CA ASP A 68 -3.22 -4.54 -8.81
C ASP A 68 -4.18 -3.46 -8.27
N GLY A 69 -5.49 -3.66 -8.41
CA GLY A 69 -6.50 -2.74 -7.88
C GLY A 69 -6.42 -2.63 -6.36
N LEU A 70 -6.20 -3.75 -5.65
CA LEU A 70 -5.98 -3.76 -4.20
C LEU A 70 -4.66 -3.07 -3.82
N ASN A 71 -3.59 -3.24 -4.60
CA ASN A 71 -2.33 -2.55 -4.36
C ASN A 71 -2.46 -1.04 -4.56
N ILE A 72 -3.18 -0.59 -5.60
CA ILE A 72 -3.50 0.82 -5.85
C ILE A 72 -4.40 1.38 -4.72
N LEU A 73 -5.38 0.62 -4.25
CA LEU A 73 -6.23 0.96 -3.10
C LEU A 73 -5.39 1.19 -1.84
N ARG A 74 -4.52 0.25 -1.51
CA ARG A 74 -3.61 0.30 -0.34
C ARG A 74 -2.67 1.50 -0.42
N HIS A 75 -2.07 1.72 -1.59
CA HIS A 75 -1.23 2.88 -1.84
C HIS A 75 -2.03 4.19 -1.72
N SER A 76 -3.24 4.27 -2.27
CA SER A 76 -4.09 5.45 -2.12
C SER A 76 -4.53 5.68 -0.67
N ALA A 77 -4.64 4.62 0.14
CA ALA A 77 -4.97 4.75 1.55
C ALA A 77 -3.84 5.40 2.37
N THR A 78 -2.57 5.33 1.94
CA THR A 78 -1.47 6.05 2.58
C THR A 78 -1.63 7.56 2.44
N HIS A 79 -2.11 8.04 1.28
CA HIS A 79 -2.32 9.46 0.99
C HIS A 79 -3.55 10.09 1.70
N VAL A 80 -4.31 9.32 2.45
CA VAL A 80 -5.39 9.85 3.30
C VAL A 80 -5.09 9.69 4.79
N MET A 81 -3.86 9.34 5.15
CA MET A 81 -3.46 9.07 6.53
C MET A 81 -3.32 10.34 7.39
N ALA A 82 -3.96 11.38 7.13
CA ALA A 82 -4.25 12.63 7.87
C ALA A 82 -3.33 13.00 9.06
N VAL A 83 -2.08 12.52 9.09
CA VAL A 83 -1.14 12.73 10.21
C VAL A 83 -0.74 14.22 10.29
N GLN A 84 -0.56 14.88 9.15
CA GLN A 84 -0.26 16.32 9.10
C GLN A 84 -1.36 17.20 9.71
N GLU A 85 -2.61 16.74 9.75
CA GLU A 85 -3.68 17.49 10.42
C GLU A 85 -3.53 17.48 11.96
N MET A 86 -2.82 16.50 12.51
CA MET A 86 -2.54 16.39 13.94
C MET A 86 -1.15 16.93 14.29
N PHE A 87 -0.21 16.79 13.37
CA PHE A 87 1.20 17.13 13.50
C PHE A 87 1.64 17.93 12.27
N PRO A 88 1.42 19.27 12.25
CA PRO A 88 1.73 20.09 11.07
C PRO A 88 3.19 20.05 10.65
N ASP A 89 4.12 19.87 11.60
CA ASP A 89 5.57 19.85 11.36
C ASP A 89 6.11 18.42 11.08
N VAL A 90 5.21 17.45 10.82
CA VAL A 90 5.61 16.07 10.54
C VAL A 90 6.45 15.95 9.26
N ASN A 91 7.52 15.19 9.33
CA ASN A 91 8.34 14.87 8.17
C ASN A 91 7.82 13.58 7.49
N LEU A 92 7.56 13.67 6.20
CA LEU A 92 7.06 12.56 5.39
C LEU A 92 8.22 11.65 4.96
N GLY A 93 8.15 10.37 5.32
CA GLY A 93 9.03 9.32 4.85
C GLY A 93 8.53 8.67 3.56
N ILE A 94 8.22 7.37 3.63
CA ILE A 94 7.70 6.57 2.51
C ILE A 94 6.40 5.87 2.89
N GLY A 95 5.53 5.65 1.89
CA GLY A 95 4.20 5.06 2.05
C GLY A 95 3.89 3.91 1.09
N PRO A 96 4.64 2.78 1.09
CA PRO A 96 4.36 1.69 0.18
C PRO A 96 3.17 0.83 0.63
N PHE A 97 2.54 0.18 -0.35
CA PHE A 97 1.68 -0.96 -0.07
C PHE A 97 2.54 -2.20 0.23
N ILE A 98 1.98 -3.12 1.02
CA ILE A 98 2.55 -4.41 1.37
C ILE A 98 1.48 -5.49 1.22
N THR A 99 1.86 -6.77 1.38
CA THR A 99 0.89 -7.86 1.40
C THR A 99 -0.19 -7.60 2.44
N ASP A 100 -1.44 -7.62 2.01
CA ASP A 100 -2.66 -7.37 2.81
C ASP A 100 -2.73 -6.01 3.52
N GLY A 101 -1.85 -5.04 3.17
CA GLY A 101 -1.85 -3.77 3.88
C GLY A 101 -0.98 -2.69 3.25
N PHE A 102 -0.69 -1.70 4.06
CA PHE A 102 0.18 -0.58 3.75
C PHE A 102 0.83 -0.05 5.03
N TYR A 103 1.84 0.77 4.87
CA TYR A 103 2.34 1.60 5.98
C TYR A 103 2.75 2.98 5.46
N TYR A 104 2.95 3.90 6.39
CA TYR A 104 3.63 5.16 6.12
C TYR A 104 4.55 5.53 7.28
N ASP A 105 5.74 6.03 6.93
CA ASP A 105 6.75 6.44 7.88
C ASP A 105 6.71 7.95 8.09
N PHE A 106 6.68 8.36 9.36
CA PHE A 106 6.61 9.75 9.78
C PHE A 106 7.75 10.09 10.72
N GLY A 107 8.53 11.11 10.38
CA GLY A 107 9.54 11.69 11.25
C GLY A 107 9.01 12.89 12.03
N ALA A 108 9.80 13.38 12.99
CA ALA A 108 9.47 14.54 13.83
C ALA A 108 8.15 14.41 14.62
N ILE A 109 7.76 13.19 14.99
CA ILE A 109 6.62 12.94 15.88
C ILE A 109 7.00 11.94 16.97
N ASP A 110 6.35 12.08 18.14
CA ASP A 110 6.44 11.13 19.23
C ASP A 110 5.76 9.79 18.92
N ALA A 111 5.97 8.80 19.81
CA ALA A 111 5.36 7.49 19.68
C ALA A 111 3.83 7.58 19.56
N VAL A 112 3.30 7.01 18.49
CA VAL A 112 1.87 7.03 18.19
C VAL A 112 1.12 6.03 19.07
N THR A 113 0.23 6.53 19.92
CA THR A 113 -0.57 5.70 20.83
C THR A 113 -1.79 5.07 20.11
N PRO A 114 -2.42 4.05 20.71
CA PRO A 114 -3.66 3.49 20.17
C PRO A 114 -4.81 4.50 20.06
N GLU A 115 -4.86 5.51 20.96
CA GLU A 115 -5.83 6.61 20.90
C GLU A 115 -5.58 7.50 19.68
N MET A 116 -4.33 7.83 19.43
CA MET A 116 -3.92 8.62 18.24
C MET A 116 -4.24 7.86 16.94
N LEU A 117 -3.99 6.55 16.88
CA LEU A 117 -4.38 5.73 15.74
C LEU A 117 -5.89 5.80 15.45
N ARG A 118 -6.72 5.73 16.50
CA ARG A 118 -8.17 5.86 16.33
C ARG A 118 -8.59 7.25 15.81
N GLU A 119 -7.95 8.30 16.28
CA GLU A 119 -8.24 9.66 15.80
C GLU A 119 -7.76 9.86 14.35
N ILE A 120 -6.59 9.34 13.99
CA ILE A 120 -6.10 9.34 12.60
C ILE A 120 -7.10 8.60 11.70
N GLU A 121 -7.51 7.38 12.06
CA GLU A 121 -8.48 6.59 11.29
C GLU A 121 -9.82 7.33 11.12
N LYS A 122 -10.30 8.00 12.15
CA LYS A 122 -11.52 8.82 12.07
C LYS A 122 -11.36 9.96 11.04
N ARG A 123 -10.21 10.63 11.02
CA ARG A 123 -9.89 11.67 10.03
C ARG A 123 -9.78 11.10 8.63
N MET A 124 -9.14 9.95 8.46
CA MET A 124 -9.11 9.22 7.18
C MET A 124 -10.53 8.97 6.65
N LYS A 125 -11.44 8.46 7.49
CA LYS A 125 -12.84 8.23 7.13
C LYS A 125 -13.56 9.51 6.68
N ARG A 126 -13.22 10.67 7.27
CA ARG A 126 -13.74 11.97 6.85
C ARG A 126 -13.22 12.32 5.45
N ILE A 127 -11.90 12.23 5.20
CA ILE A 127 -11.27 12.51 3.90
C ILE A 127 -11.85 11.60 2.80
N VAL A 128 -12.01 10.30 3.08
CA VAL A 128 -12.66 9.36 2.17
C VAL A 128 -14.08 9.82 1.82
N LYS A 129 -14.86 10.27 2.80
CA LYS A 129 -16.23 10.79 2.59
C LYS A 129 -16.26 12.10 1.79
N GLU A 130 -15.27 12.96 1.95
CA GLU A 130 -15.13 14.20 1.18
C GLU A 130 -15.00 13.91 -0.32
N GLY A 131 -14.36 12.82 -0.70
CA GLY A 131 -14.17 12.40 -2.09
C GLY A 131 -13.23 13.33 -2.84
N GLN A 132 -12.06 13.59 -2.26
CA GLN A 132 -10.98 14.34 -2.89
C GLN A 132 -10.48 13.57 -4.12
N ARG A 133 -10.03 14.27 -5.17
CA ARG A 133 -9.42 13.67 -6.36
C ARG A 133 -7.92 13.54 -6.17
N PHE A 134 -7.35 12.46 -6.63
CA PHE A 134 -5.91 12.33 -6.79
C PHE A 134 -5.50 12.93 -8.14
N VAL A 135 -4.65 13.93 -8.12
CA VAL A 135 -4.19 14.65 -9.32
C VAL A 135 -2.69 14.49 -9.44
N ARG A 136 -2.24 13.83 -10.51
CA ARG A 136 -0.84 13.62 -10.83
C ARG A 136 -0.26 14.84 -11.54
N ARG A 137 0.93 15.24 -11.11
CA ARG A 137 1.75 16.29 -11.76
C ARG A 137 3.13 15.73 -12.08
N ASP A 138 3.58 15.89 -13.32
CA ASP A 138 4.99 15.71 -13.66
C ASP A 138 5.76 16.97 -13.27
N ILE A 139 6.89 16.80 -12.59
CA ILE A 139 7.70 17.90 -12.09
C ILE A 139 9.17 17.71 -12.46
N THR A 140 9.91 18.82 -12.50
CA THR A 140 11.38 18.77 -12.57
C THR A 140 11.98 18.52 -11.19
N GLU A 141 13.24 18.14 -11.16
CA GLU A 141 13.97 17.94 -9.89
C GLU A 141 14.06 19.24 -9.08
N ASP A 142 14.26 20.40 -9.74
CA ASP A 142 14.30 21.70 -9.09
C ASP A 142 12.95 22.06 -8.47
N GLN A 143 11.83 21.84 -9.19
CA GLN A 143 10.50 22.03 -8.63
C GLN A 143 10.24 21.12 -7.42
N GLY A 144 10.63 19.86 -7.50
CA GLY A 144 10.50 18.93 -6.37
C GLY A 144 11.29 19.38 -5.15
N ARG A 145 12.50 19.89 -5.34
CA ARG A 145 13.32 20.44 -4.25
C ARG A 145 12.75 21.70 -3.63
N GLU A 146 12.12 22.56 -4.43
CA GLU A 146 11.45 23.78 -3.96
C GLU A 146 10.18 23.44 -3.17
N GLU A 147 9.29 22.60 -3.73
CA GLU A 147 8.01 22.24 -3.10
C GLU A 147 8.19 21.40 -1.82
N LEU A 148 9.27 20.62 -1.71
CA LEU A 148 9.56 19.74 -0.58
C LEU A 148 10.70 20.25 0.31
N ALA A 149 11.00 21.56 0.27
CA ALA A 149 12.14 22.15 0.99
C ALA A 149 12.14 21.80 2.49
N ASP A 150 10.95 21.68 3.10
CA ASP A 150 10.77 21.36 4.51
C ASP A 150 10.64 19.84 4.79
N GLN A 151 10.85 18.97 3.77
CA GLN A 151 10.68 17.53 3.87
C GLN A 151 12.03 16.79 3.63
N PRO A 152 12.87 16.65 4.66
CA PRO A 152 14.26 16.19 4.50
C PRO A 152 14.36 14.79 3.88
N TYR A 153 13.47 13.86 4.25
CA TYR A 153 13.50 12.50 3.70
C TYR A 153 13.09 12.48 2.21
N LYS A 154 12.14 13.31 1.80
CA LYS A 154 11.74 13.44 0.38
C LYS A 154 12.87 14.07 -0.45
N LEU A 155 13.57 15.09 0.08
CA LEU A 155 14.75 15.66 -0.57
C LEU A 155 15.88 14.64 -0.72
N GLU A 156 16.09 13.81 0.29
CA GLU A 156 17.07 12.73 0.21
C GLU A 156 16.68 11.69 -0.85
N LEU A 157 15.40 11.29 -0.93
CA LEU A 157 14.91 10.37 -1.95
C LEU A 157 15.10 10.92 -3.36
N ILE A 158 14.86 12.21 -3.59
CA ILE A 158 15.14 12.88 -4.87
C ILE A 158 16.65 12.78 -5.18
N THR A 159 17.48 13.13 -4.21
CA THR A 159 18.96 13.17 -4.38
C THR A 159 19.56 11.80 -4.67
N THR A 160 19.08 10.77 -3.95
CA THR A 160 19.60 9.39 -4.06
C THR A 160 18.82 8.54 -5.07
N LYS A 161 17.78 9.11 -5.70
CA LYS A 161 16.85 8.39 -6.58
C LYS A 161 16.29 7.13 -5.91
N GLY A 162 16.01 7.23 -4.61
CA GLY A 162 15.48 6.14 -3.78
C GLY A 162 16.48 5.07 -3.39
N ALA A 163 17.78 5.22 -3.69
CA ALA A 163 18.77 4.22 -3.34
C ALA A 163 18.87 4.03 -1.81
N GLY A 164 18.89 2.77 -1.38
CA GLY A 164 19.05 2.38 0.02
C GLY A 164 17.77 2.45 0.87
N ALA A 165 16.62 2.89 0.34
CA ALA A 165 15.35 2.88 1.06
C ALA A 165 14.43 1.78 0.52
N GLU A 166 14.15 0.76 1.35
CA GLU A 166 13.17 -0.28 1.01
C GLU A 166 11.78 0.35 0.85
N GLY A 167 11.09 0.04 -0.24
CA GLY A 167 9.78 0.62 -0.56
C GLY A 167 9.84 1.99 -1.28
N ALA A 168 10.99 2.64 -1.41
CA ALA A 168 11.12 3.93 -2.08
C ALA A 168 10.76 3.91 -3.58
N SER A 169 10.61 2.73 -4.19
CA SER A 169 10.17 2.59 -5.58
C SER A 169 8.76 3.14 -5.83
N VAL A 170 7.94 3.31 -4.80
CA VAL A 170 6.62 3.97 -4.90
C VAL A 170 6.74 5.50 -4.91
N GLU A 171 7.86 6.05 -4.46
CA GLU A 171 8.12 7.48 -4.37
C GLU A 171 8.91 7.98 -5.61
N VAL A 172 10.03 7.35 -5.88
CA VAL A 172 10.93 7.70 -6.98
C VAL A 172 11.32 6.47 -7.80
N GLY A 173 11.47 6.64 -9.09
CA GLY A 173 11.84 5.58 -10.03
C GLY A 173 12.84 6.06 -11.09
N ALA A 174 13.12 5.22 -12.07
CA ALA A 174 14.03 5.54 -13.17
C ALA A 174 13.52 6.62 -14.14
N GLY A 175 12.24 7.03 -14.01
CA GLY A 175 11.62 8.08 -14.82
C GLY A 175 11.74 9.48 -14.22
N GLY A 176 10.97 10.43 -14.75
CA GLY A 176 10.81 11.77 -14.18
C GLY A 176 10.13 11.73 -12.80
N LEU A 177 10.29 12.80 -12.04
CA LEU A 177 9.62 12.94 -10.75
C LEU A 177 8.14 13.28 -10.94
N THR A 178 7.32 12.77 -10.04
CA THR A 178 5.89 13.06 -10.01
C THR A 178 5.42 13.39 -8.61
N MET A 179 4.47 14.32 -8.52
CA MET A 179 3.75 14.66 -7.30
C MET A 179 2.29 14.26 -7.46
N TYR A 180 1.66 13.90 -6.37
CA TYR A 180 0.22 13.70 -6.30
C TYR A 180 -0.41 14.63 -5.30
N ASP A 181 -1.41 15.36 -5.77
CA ASP A 181 -2.21 16.26 -4.96
C ASP A 181 -3.56 15.63 -4.63
N ASN A 182 -3.95 15.67 -3.37
CA ASN A 182 -5.32 15.41 -2.96
C ASN A 182 -6.11 16.71 -3.11
N VAL A 183 -6.97 16.79 -4.11
CA VAL A 183 -7.70 18.02 -4.47
C VAL A 183 -9.17 17.93 -4.02
N ARG A 184 -9.62 18.88 -3.20
CA ARG A 184 -11.01 19.00 -2.75
C ARG A 184 -11.92 19.40 -3.89
N ARG A 185 -13.23 19.32 -3.67
CA ARG A 185 -14.26 19.68 -4.66
C ARG A 185 -14.25 21.17 -5.05
N ASP A 186 -13.79 22.04 -4.15
CA ASP A 186 -13.63 23.46 -4.38
C ASP A 186 -12.35 23.83 -5.15
N GLY A 187 -11.54 22.83 -5.50
CA GLY A 187 -10.28 22.99 -6.20
C GLY A 187 -9.07 23.24 -5.29
N THR A 188 -9.25 23.35 -3.98
CA THR A 188 -8.12 23.52 -3.05
C THR A 188 -7.35 22.23 -2.88
N VAL A 189 -6.02 22.33 -2.80
CA VAL A 189 -5.13 21.19 -2.48
C VAL A 189 -5.20 20.95 -0.98
N ALA A 190 -5.56 19.71 -0.61
CA ALA A 190 -5.65 19.29 0.78
C ALA A 190 -4.32 18.71 1.27
N TRP A 191 -3.59 18.04 0.40
CA TRP A 191 -2.33 17.37 0.69
C TRP A 191 -1.56 17.12 -0.61
N THR A 192 -0.24 17.06 -0.52
CA THR A 192 0.67 16.82 -1.64
C THR A 192 1.77 15.90 -1.20
N ASP A 193 2.17 14.97 -2.07
CA ASP A 193 3.30 14.09 -1.80
C ASP A 193 4.08 13.75 -3.07
N LEU A 194 5.38 13.50 -2.89
CA LEU A 194 6.24 12.90 -3.91
C LEU A 194 5.85 11.42 -4.06
N CYS A 195 5.35 11.04 -5.22
CA CYS A 195 4.85 9.68 -5.43
C CYS A 195 4.81 9.33 -6.93
N ARG A 196 5.04 8.08 -7.27
CA ARG A 196 4.91 7.58 -8.66
C ARG A 196 3.50 7.20 -9.04
N GLY A 197 2.65 6.94 -8.06
CA GLY A 197 1.34 6.34 -8.32
C GLY A 197 1.41 4.88 -8.80
N PRO A 198 0.38 4.37 -9.50
CA PRO A 198 -0.89 5.08 -9.72
C PRO A 198 -1.75 5.15 -8.45
N HIS A 199 -2.73 6.04 -8.49
CA HIS A 199 -3.75 6.17 -7.45
C HIS A 199 -5.16 5.93 -7.99
N LEU A 200 -6.10 5.70 -7.06
CA LEU A 200 -7.53 5.71 -7.35
C LEU A 200 -7.95 7.10 -7.90
N PRO A 201 -8.97 7.19 -8.74
CA PRO A 201 -9.48 8.50 -9.21
C PRO A 201 -9.95 9.43 -8.09
N SER A 202 -10.39 8.87 -6.96
CA SER A 202 -10.88 9.64 -5.82
C SER A 202 -10.74 8.86 -4.51
N THR A 203 -10.50 9.59 -3.42
CA THR A 203 -10.45 9.02 -2.06
C THR A 203 -11.74 8.29 -1.69
N ARG A 204 -12.89 8.64 -2.30
CA ARG A 204 -14.17 7.95 -2.07
C ARG A 204 -14.13 6.46 -2.41
N LEU A 205 -13.31 6.06 -3.39
CA LEU A 205 -13.16 4.67 -3.82
C LEU A 205 -12.39 3.81 -2.82
N ILE A 206 -11.70 4.42 -1.84
CA ILE A 206 -11.12 3.70 -0.69
C ILE A 206 -12.24 3.04 0.14
N GLY A 207 -13.42 3.66 0.18
CA GLY A 207 -14.59 3.10 0.85
C GLY A 207 -14.43 3.01 2.36
N GLN A 208 -15.06 2.00 2.95
CA GLN A 208 -15.04 1.73 4.40
C GLN A 208 -14.21 0.49 4.75
N GLY A 209 -13.62 -0.17 3.76
CA GLY A 209 -12.90 -1.44 3.89
C GLY A 209 -11.46 -1.27 4.38
N PHE A 210 -11.16 -0.30 5.23
CA PHE A 210 -9.80 -0.09 5.75
C PHE A 210 -9.78 0.08 7.27
N ALA A 211 -8.61 -0.20 7.87
CA ALA A 211 -8.34 0.04 9.29
C ALA A 211 -6.86 0.28 9.51
N LEU A 212 -6.53 1.13 10.48
CA LEU A 212 -5.18 1.21 11.04
C LEU A 212 -4.99 0.08 12.04
N THR A 213 -3.83 -0.56 12.03
CA THR A 213 -3.61 -1.80 12.80
C THR A 213 -2.67 -1.62 13.97
N LYS A 214 -1.54 -0.95 13.77
CA LYS A 214 -0.51 -0.73 14.77
C LYS A 214 0.42 0.41 14.37
N SER A 215 1.23 0.86 15.33
CA SER A 215 2.42 1.68 15.09
C SER A 215 3.66 0.98 15.64
N SER A 216 4.82 1.33 15.09
CA SER A 216 6.12 0.91 15.61
C SER A 216 7.20 1.92 15.22
N SER A 217 8.30 1.95 15.94
CA SER A 217 9.50 2.65 15.47
C SER A 217 10.09 1.93 14.26
N ALA A 218 10.64 2.68 13.34
CA ALA A 218 11.40 2.20 12.19
C ALA A 218 12.58 3.14 11.95
N TYR A 219 13.77 2.60 11.67
CA TYR A 219 14.92 3.43 11.33
C TYR A 219 14.87 3.80 9.86
N TRP A 220 15.16 5.08 9.57
CA TRP A 220 15.23 5.55 8.18
C TRP A 220 16.27 4.73 7.41
N LYS A 221 15.86 4.18 6.26
CA LYS A 221 16.67 3.27 5.43
C LYS A 221 17.25 2.04 6.17
N GLY A 222 16.70 1.67 7.33
CA GLY A 222 17.21 0.58 8.15
C GLY A 222 18.49 0.89 8.92
N ASP A 223 18.97 2.12 8.87
CA ASP A 223 20.18 2.55 9.58
C ASP A 223 19.87 2.83 11.06
N GLN A 224 20.32 1.94 11.94
CA GLN A 224 20.12 2.04 13.39
C GLN A 224 20.84 3.23 14.03
N SER A 225 21.79 3.83 13.34
CA SER A 225 22.52 5.04 13.81
C SER A 225 21.83 6.34 13.35
N GLY A 226 20.85 6.24 12.44
CA GLY A 226 20.12 7.36 11.87
C GLY A 226 18.81 7.66 12.61
N ASP A 227 17.94 8.40 11.91
CA ASP A 227 16.67 8.85 12.47
C ASP A 227 15.70 7.68 12.73
N SER A 228 15.03 7.74 13.87
CA SER A 228 13.91 6.86 14.22
C SER A 228 12.59 7.51 13.83
N LEU A 229 11.84 6.89 12.91
CA LEU A 229 10.53 7.32 12.46
C LEU A 229 9.43 6.51 13.15
N GLN A 230 8.22 7.05 13.13
CA GLN A 230 7.03 6.32 13.51
C GLN A 230 6.38 5.71 12.26
N ARG A 231 6.37 4.39 12.19
CA ARG A 231 5.70 3.64 11.11
C ARG A 231 4.29 3.29 11.55
N ILE A 232 3.30 3.80 10.82
CA ILE A 232 1.90 3.50 11.03
C ILE A 232 1.45 2.49 9.98
N TYR A 233 0.93 1.34 10.44
CA TYR A 233 0.43 0.27 9.58
C TYR A 233 -1.07 0.32 9.45
N GLY A 234 -1.55 -0.01 8.26
CA GLY A 234 -2.95 -0.20 7.96
C GLY A 234 -3.20 -1.37 7.02
N THR A 235 -4.46 -1.69 6.85
CA THR A 235 -4.95 -2.66 5.86
C THR A 235 -6.10 -2.04 5.08
N ALA A 236 -6.23 -2.39 3.79
CA ALA A 236 -7.35 -1.91 2.97
C ALA A 236 -7.81 -3.01 1.99
N TRP A 237 -9.13 -3.09 1.82
CA TRP A 237 -9.86 -4.11 1.08
C TRP A 237 -10.95 -3.47 0.24
N ALA A 238 -11.35 -4.11 -0.84
CA ALA A 238 -12.36 -3.59 -1.76
C ALA A 238 -13.70 -3.31 -1.07
N THR A 239 -14.05 -4.12 -0.08
CA THR A 239 -15.29 -3.99 0.70
C THR A 239 -15.05 -4.05 2.21
N ASN A 240 -16.02 -3.55 2.98
CA ASN A 240 -15.99 -3.68 4.43
C ASN A 240 -16.15 -5.16 4.90
N ASP A 241 -16.80 -5.98 4.10
CA ASP A 241 -16.96 -7.40 4.44
C ASP A 241 -15.66 -8.18 4.21
N ASP A 242 -14.86 -7.83 3.20
CA ASP A 242 -13.51 -8.36 3.03
C ASP A 242 -12.60 -7.97 4.20
N LEU A 243 -12.69 -6.72 4.67
CA LEU A 243 -11.96 -6.28 5.88
C LEU A 243 -12.35 -7.11 7.10
N LYS A 244 -13.65 -7.32 7.33
CA LYS A 244 -14.12 -8.15 8.45
C LYS A 244 -13.66 -9.61 8.33
N ALA A 245 -13.71 -10.17 7.12
CA ALA A 245 -13.21 -11.53 6.86
C ALA A 245 -11.71 -11.63 7.18
N TYR A 246 -10.92 -10.65 6.75
CA TYR A 246 -9.50 -10.56 7.09
C TYR A 246 -9.26 -10.47 8.60
N GLN A 247 -9.97 -9.57 9.31
CA GLN A 247 -9.85 -9.42 10.75
C GLN A 247 -10.25 -10.70 11.50
N THR A 248 -11.31 -11.39 11.05
CA THR A 248 -11.73 -12.69 11.60
C THR A 248 -10.63 -13.74 11.39
N ARG A 249 -10.03 -13.81 10.20
CA ARG A 249 -8.91 -14.71 9.91
C ARG A 249 -7.72 -14.48 10.84
N LEU A 250 -7.36 -13.21 11.09
CA LEU A 250 -6.29 -12.87 12.02
C LEU A 250 -6.63 -13.26 13.46
N ALA A 251 -7.87 -13.00 13.92
CA ALA A 251 -8.31 -13.37 15.24
C ALA A 251 -8.31 -14.91 15.45
N GLU A 252 -8.74 -15.67 14.44
CA GLU A 252 -8.67 -17.13 14.46
C GLU A 252 -7.22 -17.65 14.42
N ALA A 253 -6.33 -17.00 13.65
CA ALA A 253 -4.91 -17.33 13.63
C ALA A 253 -4.26 -17.08 15.01
N ALA A 254 -4.59 -15.96 15.68
CA ALA A 254 -4.09 -15.65 17.02
C ALA A 254 -4.51 -16.69 18.07
N LYS A 255 -5.70 -17.30 17.95
CA LYS A 255 -6.14 -18.41 18.83
C LYS A 255 -5.30 -19.66 18.66
N ARG A 256 -4.67 -19.83 17.47
CA ARG A 256 -3.85 -20.99 17.10
C ARG A 256 -2.35 -20.73 17.21
N ASP A 257 -1.95 -19.63 17.87
CA ASP A 257 -0.53 -19.35 18.09
C ASP A 257 0.10 -20.49 18.88
N HIS A 258 1.13 -21.11 18.31
CA HIS A 258 1.81 -22.27 18.88
C HIS A 258 2.39 -21.97 20.29
N ARG A 259 2.83 -20.74 20.55
CA ARG A 259 3.36 -20.33 21.85
C ARG A 259 2.28 -20.40 22.94
N LYS A 260 1.05 -20.00 22.58
CA LYS A 260 -0.11 -20.08 23.48
C LYS A 260 -0.54 -21.53 23.65
N LEU A 261 -0.78 -22.22 22.53
CA LEU A 261 -1.22 -23.63 22.56
C LEU A 261 -0.16 -24.54 23.18
N GLY A 262 1.13 -24.28 22.96
CA GLY A 262 2.23 -25.02 23.54
C GLY A 262 2.20 -25.01 25.08
N ALA A 263 1.93 -23.85 25.66
CA ALA A 263 1.80 -23.70 27.11
C ALA A 263 0.47 -24.30 27.64
N GLU A 264 -0.66 -23.97 26.99
CA GLU A 264 -2.00 -24.43 27.41
C GLU A 264 -2.16 -25.97 27.36
N LEU A 265 -1.56 -26.60 26.36
CA LEU A 265 -1.64 -28.05 26.16
C LEU A 265 -0.46 -28.82 26.75
N ASP A 266 0.46 -28.13 27.41
CA ASP A 266 1.67 -28.72 28.01
C ASP A 266 2.51 -29.49 26.97
N LEU A 267 2.79 -28.84 25.83
CA LEU A 267 3.51 -29.49 24.71
C LEU A 267 5.03 -29.30 24.80
N TYR A 268 5.48 -28.14 25.27
CA TYR A 268 6.90 -27.81 25.39
C TYR A 268 7.12 -26.61 26.33
N SER A 269 8.37 -26.47 26.74
CA SER A 269 8.85 -25.31 27.53
C SER A 269 10.24 -24.87 27.07
N PHE A 270 10.68 -23.73 27.59
CA PHE A 270 12.03 -23.18 27.38
C PHE A 270 12.70 -22.98 28.75
N PRO A 271 13.24 -24.06 29.38
CA PRO A 271 13.91 -23.97 30.65
C PRO A 271 15.19 -23.15 30.56
N GLU A 272 15.40 -22.24 31.50
CA GLU A 272 16.61 -21.38 31.54
C GLU A 272 17.87 -22.22 31.77
N GLU A 273 17.75 -23.34 32.49
CA GLU A 273 18.83 -24.24 32.87
C GLU A 273 19.55 -24.89 31.66
N ILE A 274 18.87 -25.04 30.53
CA ILE A 274 19.47 -25.65 29.34
C ILE A 274 19.93 -24.60 28.30
N GLY A 275 19.60 -23.33 28.54
CA GLY A 275 20.02 -22.20 27.71
C GLY A 275 18.88 -21.51 26.96
N PRO A 276 19.07 -20.23 26.61
CA PRO A 276 18.05 -19.42 25.97
C PRO A 276 17.71 -19.96 24.57
N GLY A 277 16.41 -20.07 24.29
CA GLY A 277 15.87 -20.48 22.99
C GLY A 277 15.90 -21.98 22.72
N LEU A 278 16.40 -22.80 23.63
CA LEU A 278 16.36 -24.27 23.53
C LEU A 278 15.00 -24.79 24.01
N VAL A 279 14.31 -25.53 23.15
CA VAL A 279 13.00 -26.09 23.45
C VAL A 279 13.13 -27.50 24.05
N VAL A 280 12.39 -27.76 25.13
CA VAL A 280 12.17 -29.11 25.69
C VAL A 280 10.74 -29.52 25.37
N PHE A 281 10.58 -30.59 24.62
CA PHE A 281 9.28 -31.19 24.35
C PHE A 281 8.84 -32.04 25.53
N HIS A 282 7.65 -31.79 26.05
CA HIS A 282 6.99 -32.61 27.03
C HIS A 282 6.38 -33.85 26.38
N PRO A 283 5.95 -34.90 27.12
CA PRO A 283 5.53 -36.15 26.52
C PRO A 283 4.50 -36.04 25.40
N LYS A 284 3.49 -35.17 25.56
CA LYS A 284 2.47 -34.91 24.51
C LYS A 284 3.06 -34.23 23.27
N GLY A 285 3.90 -33.22 23.49
CA GLY A 285 4.57 -32.50 22.41
C GLY A 285 5.57 -33.38 21.66
N ALA A 286 6.33 -34.19 22.37
CA ALA A 286 7.25 -35.18 21.78
C ALA A 286 6.50 -36.21 20.91
N MET A 287 5.35 -36.70 21.38
CA MET A 287 4.51 -37.61 20.60
C MET A 287 3.96 -36.95 19.35
N LEU A 288 3.44 -35.74 19.45
CA LEU A 288 2.94 -34.96 18.29
C LEU A 288 4.05 -34.72 17.27
N ARG A 289 5.22 -34.31 17.72
CA ARG A 289 6.41 -34.13 16.87
C ARG A 289 6.78 -35.41 16.16
N HIS A 290 6.88 -36.53 16.87
CA HIS A 290 7.20 -37.84 16.30
C HIS A 290 6.21 -38.23 15.20
N GLN A 291 4.90 -38.05 15.42
CA GLN A 291 3.87 -38.39 14.42
C GLN A 291 4.02 -37.54 13.15
N ILE A 292 4.35 -36.23 13.29
CA ILE A 292 4.58 -35.33 12.13
C ILE A 292 5.86 -35.77 11.38
N GLU A 293 6.95 -36.05 12.10
CA GLU A 293 8.20 -36.49 11.50
C GLU A 293 8.00 -37.80 10.75
N GLN A 294 7.31 -38.78 11.35
CA GLN A 294 7.00 -40.05 10.71
C GLN A 294 6.16 -39.87 9.44
N TYR A 295 5.12 -39.05 9.51
CA TYR A 295 4.30 -38.73 8.34
C TYR A 295 5.12 -38.14 7.18
N VAL A 296 6.06 -37.23 7.48
CA VAL A 296 6.93 -36.62 6.46
C VAL A 296 7.86 -37.71 5.85
N VAL A 297 8.46 -38.58 6.69
CA VAL A 297 9.32 -39.67 6.22
C VAL A 297 8.54 -40.61 5.30
N ASP A 298 7.35 -41.04 5.73
CA ASP A 298 6.51 -41.95 4.96
C ASP A 298 6.14 -41.35 3.59
N ARG A 299 5.78 -40.06 3.57
CA ARG A 299 5.47 -39.35 2.32
C ARG A 299 6.68 -39.24 1.38
N HIS A 300 7.87 -38.93 1.90
CA HIS A 300 9.07 -38.91 1.09
C HIS A 300 9.42 -40.31 0.52
N GLN A 301 9.16 -41.38 1.26
CA GLN A 301 9.35 -42.73 0.75
C GLN A 301 8.34 -43.12 -0.34
N ASP A 302 7.07 -42.65 -0.20
CA ASP A 302 6.00 -42.89 -1.17
C ASP A 302 6.21 -42.17 -2.51
N TYR A 303 6.81 -40.97 -2.47
CA TYR A 303 6.96 -40.11 -3.65
C TYR A 303 8.38 -40.06 -4.25
N GLY A 304 9.37 -40.66 -3.62
CA GLY A 304 10.77 -40.70 -4.07
C GLY A 304 11.54 -39.47 -3.58
#